data_33d722131d91790e5bc9e9040c3abeeb
#
_entry.id   33d722131d91790e5bc9e9040c3abeeb
#
_cell.length_a   1.000
_cell.length_b   1.000
_cell.length_c   1.000
_cell.angle_alpha   90.00
_cell.angle_beta   90.00
_cell.angle_gamma   90.00
#
_symmetry.space_group_name_H-M   'P 1'
#
loop_
_entity.id
_entity.type
_entity.pdbx_description
1 polymer ?
#
loop_
_entity_poly.entity_id
_entity_poly.type
_entity_poly.pdbx_seq_one_letter_code
_entity_poly.pdbx_strand_id
1 'polypeptide(L)'
;MPLRSRCYATVLALFLALTLSARAQDDQLKTASKQELDIIKVLVAQEAAWNKGDLQAFIQGYKNSPDTLFVTHQVFRGVDGMLDEYRHNYPSRAAMGTLGFSELEVHPLDEKFAVVIGKYHLDRGKKDGGNADGIFSLVFEKTDQGWKIIVDHTT
;
A
#
# COMPACT_ATOMS: atom_id res chain seq x y z
N MET A 1 4.41 -76.74 6.26
CA MET A 1 5.00 -75.54 6.92
C MET A 1 5.96 -74.93 5.96
N PRO A 2 5.76 -73.66 5.52
CA PRO A 2 6.27 -72.51 6.22
C PRO A 2 5.32 -71.30 6.15
N LEU A 3 5.04 -70.71 7.29
CA LEU A 3 4.42 -69.41 7.43
C LEU A 3 5.48 -68.47 7.95
N ARG A 4 6.02 -67.54 7.14
CA ARG A 4 6.81 -66.35 7.60
C ARG A 4 7.30 -65.56 6.40
N SER A 5 6.39 -64.80 5.72
CA SER A 5 6.87 -63.80 4.75
C SER A 5 5.79 -62.76 4.36
N ARG A 6 4.93 -62.36 5.29
CA ARG A 6 3.89 -61.36 4.97
C ARG A 6 3.85 -60.10 5.83
N CYS A 7 4.76 -59.92 6.78
CA CYS A 7 4.70 -58.79 7.72
C CYS A 7 5.67 -57.63 7.42
N TYR A 8 6.56 -57.74 6.44
CA TYR A 8 7.55 -56.68 6.16
C TYR A 8 7.14 -55.71 5.05
N ALA A 9 6.12 -56.02 4.23
CA ALA A 9 5.71 -55.16 3.13
C ALA A 9 4.77 -54.02 3.57
N THR A 10 4.08 -54.15 4.68
CA THR A 10 3.11 -53.15 5.19
C THR A 10 3.75 -52.03 6.00
N VAL A 11 4.93 -52.23 6.59
CA VAL A 11 5.61 -51.21 7.40
C VAL A 11 6.38 -50.23 6.52
N LEU A 12 6.87 -50.67 5.35
CA LEU A 12 7.62 -49.78 4.44
C LEU A 12 6.74 -48.80 3.69
N ALA A 13 5.44 -49.10 3.47
CA ALA A 13 4.50 -48.20 2.80
C ALA A 13 4.00 -47.05 3.69
N LEU A 14 4.00 -47.23 5.03
CA LEU A 14 3.59 -46.17 5.97
C LEU A 14 4.67 -45.09 6.18
N PHE A 15 5.96 -45.42 6.02
CA PHE A 15 7.04 -44.46 6.16
C PHE A 15 7.21 -43.55 4.91
N LEU A 16 6.77 -43.99 3.74
CA LEU A 16 6.86 -43.18 2.53
C LEU A 16 5.73 -42.13 2.41
N ALA A 17 4.60 -42.35 3.10
CA ALA A 17 3.47 -41.42 3.09
C ALA A 17 3.66 -40.19 4.03
N LEU A 18 4.52 -40.31 5.06
CA LEU A 18 4.79 -39.20 6.00
C LEU A 18 5.82 -38.19 5.47
N THR A 19 6.57 -38.51 4.44
CA THR A 19 7.59 -37.59 3.90
C THR A 19 7.05 -36.66 2.80
N LEU A 20 5.86 -36.90 2.26
CA LEU A 20 5.23 -36.03 1.26
C LEU A 20 4.41 -34.87 1.89
N SER A 21 4.02 -34.97 3.16
CA SER A 21 3.22 -33.92 3.81
C SER A 21 4.03 -32.77 4.37
N ALA A 22 5.38 -32.87 4.40
CA ALA A 22 6.24 -31.83 4.96
C ALA A 22 6.70 -30.78 3.91
N ARG A 23 6.31 -30.90 2.64
CA ARG A 23 6.71 -29.99 1.57
C ARG A 23 5.69 -28.94 1.18
N ALA A 24 4.53 -28.89 1.84
CA ALA A 24 3.43 -27.99 1.48
C ALA A 24 3.26 -26.81 2.44
N GLN A 25 4.22 -26.51 3.30
CA GLN A 25 4.06 -25.49 4.35
C GLN A 25 5.28 -24.59 4.51
N ASP A 26 6.01 -24.39 3.42
CA ASP A 26 7.00 -23.30 3.33
C ASP A 26 6.40 -22.15 2.49
N ASP A 27 5.15 -21.79 2.77
CA ASP A 27 4.60 -20.48 2.44
C ASP A 27 5.21 -19.53 3.48
N GLN A 28 6.45 -19.12 3.20
CA GLN A 28 7.18 -18.19 4.04
C GLN A 28 6.30 -16.97 4.22
N LEU A 29 5.90 -16.70 5.45
CA LEU A 29 5.37 -15.40 5.86
C LEU A 29 6.37 -14.35 5.36
N LYS A 30 6.07 -13.76 4.21
CA LYS A 30 6.92 -12.76 3.59
C LYS A 30 6.93 -11.56 4.52
N THR A 31 7.93 -11.47 5.37
CA THR A 31 8.11 -10.33 6.25
C THR A 31 8.38 -9.11 5.39
N ALA A 32 7.56 -8.07 5.52
CA ALA A 32 7.75 -6.82 4.80
C ALA A 32 9.17 -6.27 5.05
N SER A 33 9.85 -5.87 4.00
CA SER A 33 11.17 -5.26 4.10
C SER A 33 11.13 -3.93 4.84
N LYS A 34 12.29 -3.47 5.33
CA LYS A 34 12.38 -2.13 5.94
C LYS A 34 11.91 -1.04 4.99
N GLN A 35 12.24 -1.15 3.70
CA GLN A 35 11.81 -0.22 2.65
C GLN A 35 10.28 -0.16 2.54
N GLU A 36 9.62 -1.31 2.45
CA GLU A 36 8.16 -1.39 2.40
C GLU A 36 7.52 -0.76 3.63
N LEU A 37 8.02 -1.08 4.82
CA LEU A 37 7.51 -0.52 6.08
C LEU A 37 7.71 1.00 6.16
N ASP A 38 8.85 1.53 5.72
CA ASP A 38 9.11 2.96 5.75
C ASP A 38 8.21 3.73 4.76
N ILE A 39 7.89 3.14 3.61
CA ILE A 39 6.95 3.70 2.63
C ILE A 39 5.52 3.68 3.18
N ILE A 40 5.07 2.56 3.76
CA ILE A 40 3.73 2.45 4.36
C ILE A 40 3.54 3.49 5.48
N LYS A 41 4.57 3.78 6.27
CA LYS A 41 4.50 4.84 7.30
C LYS A 41 4.17 6.22 6.73
N VAL A 42 4.63 6.54 5.51
CA VAL A 42 4.28 7.80 4.85
C VAL A 42 2.77 7.85 4.59
N LEU A 43 2.20 6.78 4.06
CA LEU A 43 0.77 6.71 3.79
C LEU A 43 -0.08 6.76 5.07
N VAL A 44 0.34 6.05 6.12
CA VAL A 44 -0.33 6.11 7.43
C VAL A 44 -0.29 7.53 8.01
N ALA A 45 0.82 8.25 7.85
CA ALA A 45 0.93 9.64 8.28
C ALA A 45 0.02 10.57 7.46
N GLN A 46 -0.09 10.35 6.15
CA GLN A 46 -1.00 11.10 5.27
C GLN A 46 -2.47 10.85 5.66
N GLU A 47 -2.87 9.59 5.87
CA GLU A 47 -4.22 9.24 6.32
C GLU A 47 -4.55 9.94 7.64
N ALA A 48 -3.63 9.90 8.61
CA ALA A 48 -3.80 10.55 9.90
C ALA A 48 -3.90 12.09 9.78
N ALA A 49 -3.11 12.71 8.89
CA ALA A 49 -3.15 14.15 8.63
C ALA A 49 -4.47 14.57 7.97
N TRP A 50 -4.90 13.84 6.94
CA TRP A 50 -6.20 14.05 6.29
C TRP A 50 -7.35 13.97 7.29
N ASN A 51 -7.36 12.94 8.11
CA ASN A 51 -8.41 12.70 9.09
C ASN A 51 -8.45 13.74 10.22
N LYS A 52 -7.39 14.54 10.39
CA LYS A 52 -7.35 15.74 11.22
C LYS A 52 -7.75 17.02 10.47
N GLY A 53 -7.87 16.97 9.15
CA GLY A 53 -8.08 18.16 8.32
C GLY A 53 -6.82 18.97 8.07
N ASP A 54 -5.63 18.39 8.31
CA ASP A 54 -4.34 19.04 8.16
C ASP A 54 -3.73 18.74 6.80
N LEU A 55 -4.14 19.50 5.77
CA LEU A 55 -3.62 19.36 4.42
C LEU A 55 -2.12 19.71 4.34
N GLN A 56 -1.61 20.60 5.23
CA GLN A 56 -0.19 20.93 5.25
C GLN A 56 0.66 19.73 5.71
N ALA A 57 0.19 19.00 6.72
CA ALA A 57 0.83 17.76 7.13
C ALA A 57 0.67 16.65 6.08
N PHE A 58 -0.49 16.57 5.40
CA PHE A 58 -0.76 15.60 4.34
C PHE A 58 0.26 15.73 3.20
N ILE A 59 0.53 16.95 2.72
CA ILE A 59 1.45 17.19 1.62
C ILE A 59 2.91 16.93 1.96
N GLN A 60 3.27 16.79 3.24
CA GLN A 60 4.63 16.40 3.64
C GLN A 60 5.03 14.99 3.17
N GLY A 61 4.07 14.16 2.76
CA GLY A 61 4.33 12.89 2.10
C GLY A 61 4.95 13.03 0.71
N TYR A 62 4.79 14.19 0.07
CA TYR A 62 5.30 14.48 -1.27
C TYR A 62 6.67 15.14 -1.23
N LYS A 63 7.45 14.92 -2.31
CA LYS A 63 8.70 15.67 -2.53
C LYS A 63 8.35 17.11 -2.88
N ASN A 64 8.91 18.07 -2.14
CA ASN A 64 8.76 19.49 -2.47
C ASN A 64 9.64 19.82 -3.69
N SER A 65 9.09 19.61 -4.87
CA SER A 65 9.75 19.83 -6.17
C SER A 65 8.72 20.30 -7.20
N PRO A 66 9.08 21.21 -8.11
CA PRO A 66 8.22 21.58 -9.23
C PRO A 66 7.94 20.40 -10.18
N ASP A 67 8.76 19.35 -10.13
CA ASP A 67 8.61 18.15 -10.97
C ASP A 67 7.70 17.08 -10.32
N THR A 68 7.26 17.26 -9.07
CA THR A 68 6.29 16.36 -8.45
C THR A 68 4.95 16.48 -9.19
N LEU A 69 4.40 15.34 -9.56
CA LEU A 69 3.18 15.26 -10.38
C LEU A 69 2.00 14.74 -9.56
N PHE A 70 0.87 15.41 -9.70
CA PHE A 70 -0.42 14.91 -9.25
C PHE A 70 -1.33 14.79 -10.47
N VAL A 71 -1.73 13.57 -10.80
CA VAL A 71 -2.46 13.20 -12.01
C VAL A 71 -3.84 12.69 -11.64
N THR A 72 -4.86 13.40 -12.09
CA THR A 72 -6.26 13.01 -12.01
C THR A 72 -6.83 13.07 -13.44
N HIS A 73 -7.95 13.74 -13.64
CA HIS A 73 -8.44 14.11 -14.99
C HIS A 73 -7.55 15.15 -15.71
N GLN A 74 -6.60 15.76 -14.99
CA GLN A 74 -5.57 16.66 -15.50
C GLN A 74 -4.26 16.45 -14.70
N VAL A 75 -3.20 17.14 -15.10
CA VAL A 75 -1.88 17.04 -14.48
C VAL A 75 -1.55 18.35 -13.76
N PHE A 76 -1.42 18.27 -12.43
CA PHE A 76 -0.89 19.35 -11.60
C PHE A 76 0.60 19.13 -11.35
N ARG A 77 1.35 20.23 -11.26
CA ARG A 77 2.79 20.21 -11.05
C ARG A 77 3.15 20.97 -9.79
N GLY A 78 4.07 20.37 -9.04
CA GLY A 78 4.50 20.91 -7.75
C GLY A 78 3.47 20.72 -6.65
N VAL A 79 3.93 20.84 -5.42
CA VAL A 79 3.10 20.63 -4.23
C VAL A 79 2.06 21.73 -4.05
N ASP A 80 2.39 22.97 -4.44
CA ASP A 80 1.45 24.10 -4.31
C ASP A 80 0.21 23.92 -5.19
N GLY A 81 0.41 23.52 -6.47
CA GLY A 81 -0.70 23.26 -7.40
C GLY A 81 -1.62 22.13 -6.91
N MET A 82 -1.04 21.08 -6.37
CA MET A 82 -1.78 19.99 -5.74
C MET A 82 -2.56 20.46 -4.50
N LEU A 83 -1.93 21.26 -3.65
CA LEU A 83 -2.57 21.78 -2.44
C LEU A 83 -3.75 22.69 -2.75
N ASP A 84 -3.63 23.53 -3.78
CA ASP A 84 -4.72 24.40 -4.24
C ASP A 84 -5.88 23.58 -4.79
N GLU A 85 -5.61 22.50 -5.53
CA GLU A 85 -6.63 21.53 -5.99
C GLU A 85 -7.36 20.86 -4.82
N TYR A 86 -6.63 20.41 -3.80
CA TYR A 86 -7.24 19.84 -2.60
C TYR A 86 -8.11 20.85 -1.86
N ARG A 87 -7.65 22.09 -1.70
CA ARG A 87 -8.45 23.15 -1.05
C ARG A 87 -9.72 23.49 -1.82
N HIS A 88 -9.64 23.46 -3.15
CA HIS A 88 -10.80 23.70 -4.01
C HIS A 88 -11.84 22.58 -3.88
N ASN A 89 -11.42 21.34 -3.97
CA ASN A 89 -12.29 20.17 -3.97
C ASN A 89 -12.79 19.79 -2.57
N TYR A 90 -12.04 20.15 -1.53
CA TYR A 90 -12.35 19.81 -0.13
C TYR A 90 -12.33 21.07 0.76
N PRO A 91 -13.29 21.99 0.55
CA PRO A 91 -13.27 23.30 1.22
C PRO A 91 -13.60 23.25 2.71
N SER A 92 -13.99 22.10 3.24
CA SER A 92 -14.33 21.94 4.66
C SER A 92 -13.93 20.55 5.17
N ARG A 93 -13.85 20.42 6.50
CA ARG A 93 -13.59 19.12 7.13
C ARG A 93 -14.66 18.07 6.77
N ALA A 94 -15.92 18.50 6.64
CA ALA A 94 -17.01 17.62 6.24
C ALA A 94 -16.85 17.15 4.78
N ALA A 95 -16.41 18.04 3.88
CA ALA A 95 -16.13 17.71 2.49
C ALA A 95 -14.90 16.79 2.35
N MET A 96 -13.90 16.89 3.23
CA MET A 96 -12.77 15.95 3.28
C MET A 96 -13.21 14.54 3.66
N GLY A 97 -14.17 14.41 4.57
CA GLY A 97 -14.60 13.09 5.06
C GLY A 97 -13.51 12.35 5.85
N THR A 98 -13.70 11.07 6.04
CA THR A 98 -12.71 10.19 6.65
C THR A 98 -12.05 9.36 5.57
N LEU A 99 -10.73 9.47 5.46
CA LEU A 99 -9.90 8.74 4.51
C LEU A 99 -9.46 7.41 5.13
N GLY A 100 -9.53 6.35 4.35
CA GLY A 100 -8.89 5.08 4.62
C GLY A 100 -8.15 4.58 3.40
N PHE A 101 -6.94 4.06 3.58
CA PHE A 101 -6.20 3.32 2.57
C PHE A 101 -6.32 1.82 2.80
N SER A 102 -6.38 1.05 1.72
CA SER A 102 -6.46 -0.41 1.78
C SER A 102 -5.76 -1.06 0.59
N GLU A 103 -5.55 -2.37 0.67
CA GLU A 103 -4.95 -3.18 -0.38
C GLU A 103 -3.62 -2.57 -0.89
N LEU A 104 -2.77 -2.15 0.04
CA LEU A 104 -1.49 -1.54 -0.28
C LEU A 104 -0.49 -2.58 -0.76
N GLU A 105 -0.01 -2.42 -1.98
CA GLU A 105 1.06 -3.22 -2.57
C GLU A 105 2.26 -2.34 -2.85
N VAL A 106 3.38 -2.61 -2.19
CA VAL A 106 4.65 -1.91 -2.39
C VAL A 106 5.54 -2.73 -3.31
N HIS A 107 5.96 -2.15 -4.42
CA HIS A 107 6.85 -2.75 -5.40
C HIS A 107 8.17 -1.98 -5.44
N PRO A 108 9.20 -2.40 -4.67
CA PRO A 108 10.53 -1.83 -4.77
C PRO A 108 11.08 -2.01 -6.20
N LEU A 109 11.56 -0.92 -6.80
CA LEU A 109 12.24 -0.97 -8.09
C LEU A 109 13.76 -1.09 -7.89
N ASP A 110 14.28 -0.35 -6.92
CA ASP A 110 15.66 -0.39 -6.44
C ASP A 110 15.75 0.20 -5.02
N GLU A 111 16.94 0.58 -4.55
CA GLU A 111 17.16 1.19 -3.23
C GLU A 111 16.60 2.62 -3.12
N LYS A 112 16.33 3.28 -4.24
CA LYS A 112 15.91 4.70 -4.32
C LYS A 112 14.48 4.89 -4.77
N PHE A 113 13.90 3.95 -5.50
CA PHE A 113 12.58 4.08 -6.07
C PHE A 113 11.68 2.88 -5.74
N ALA A 114 10.40 3.17 -5.58
CA ALA A 114 9.36 2.16 -5.43
C ALA A 114 8.05 2.65 -6.06
N VAL A 115 7.22 1.70 -6.48
CA VAL A 115 5.84 1.96 -6.86
C VAL A 115 4.93 1.41 -5.76
N VAL A 116 3.88 2.16 -5.43
CA VAL A 116 2.81 1.68 -4.55
C VAL A 116 1.50 1.72 -5.30
N ILE A 117 0.76 0.63 -5.24
CA ILE A 117 -0.62 0.56 -5.70
C ILE A 117 -1.51 0.35 -4.48
N GLY A 118 -2.67 0.97 -4.47
CA GLY A 118 -3.61 0.83 -3.38
C GLY A 118 -4.99 1.37 -3.72
N LYS A 119 -5.89 1.23 -2.77
CA LYS A 119 -7.24 1.79 -2.84
C LYS A 119 -7.40 2.85 -1.76
N TYR A 120 -8.18 3.88 -2.10
CA TYR A 120 -8.68 4.83 -1.11
C TYR A 120 -10.19 4.72 -0.98
N HIS A 121 -10.67 5.05 0.19
CA HIS A 121 -12.07 5.26 0.50
C HIS A 121 -12.23 6.56 1.29
N LEU A 122 -13.17 7.40 0.87
CA LEU A 122 -13.62 8.59 1.61
C LEU A 122 -15.03 8.35 2.10
N ASP A 123 -15.22 8.33 3.41
CA ASP A 123 -16.53 8.29 4.04
C ASP A 123 -17.02 9.71 4.32
N ARG A 124 -18.09 10.12 3.62
CA ARG A 124 -18.66 11.48 3.66
C ARG A 124 -20.18 11.44 3.68
N GLY A 125 -20.77 12.43 4.33
CA GLY A 125 -22.22 12.65 4.26
C GLY A 125 -22.68 12.95 2.84
N LYS A 126 -23.89 12.54 2.48
CA LYS A 126 -24.47 12.80 1.13
C LYS A 126 -24.42 14.28 0.72
N LYS A 127 -24.67 15.20 1.67
CA LYS A 127 -24.63 16.66 1.45
C LYS A 127 -23.20 17.20 1.23
N ASP A 128 -22.18 16.44 1.61
CA ASP A 128 -20.77 16.82 1.55
C ASP A 128 -20.05 16.11 0.40
N GLY A 129 -20.79 15.54 -0.55
CA GLY A 129 -20.30 14.86 -1.75
C GLY A 129 -20.54 13.35 -1.76
N GLY A 130 -20.96 12.74 -0.64
CA GLY A 130 -21.14 11.29 -0.51
C GLY A 130 -19.80 10.54 -0.46
N ASN A 131 -19.86 9.23 -0.31
CA ASN A 131 -18.67 8.37 -0.31
C ASN A 131 -17.99 8.38 -1.68
N ALA A 132 -16.69 8.24 -1.67
CA ALA A 132 -15.87 8.09 -2.88
C ALA A 132 -14.82 6.99 -2.67
N ASP A 133 -14.56 6.26 -3.72
CA ASP A 133 -13.58 5.19 -3.76
C ASP A 133 -12.76 5.32 -5.04
N GLY A 134 -11.54 4.84 -5.01
CA GLY A 134 -10.72 4.78 -6.21
C GLY A 134 -9.45 3.99 -5.98
N ILE A 135 -8.69 3.88 -7.07
CA ILE A 135 -7.37 3.24 -7.09
C ILE A 135 -6.33 4.34 -7.28
N PHE A 136 -5.20 4.17 -6.63
CA PHE A 136 -4.05 5.03 -6.87
C PHE A 136 -2.81 4.21 -7.22
N SER A 137 -1.93 4.85 -7.95
CA SER A 137 -0.55 4.41 -8.15
C SER A 137 0.40 5.56 -7.83
N LEU A 138 1.35 5.30 -6.95
CA LEU A 138 2.31 6.29 -6.46
C LEU A 138 3.72 5.86 -6.83
N VAL A 139 4.54 6.80 -7.27
CA VAL A 139 5.99 6.60 -7.38
C VAL A 139 6.66 7.30 -6.22
N PHE A 140 7.43 6.54 -5.46
CA PHE A 140 8.23 7.05 -4.34
C PHE A 140 9.70 7.15 -4.71
N GLU A 141 10.33 8.20 -4.20
CA GLU A 141 11.78 8.41 -4.23
C GLU A 141 12.34 8.49 -2.82
N LYS A 142 13.47 7.83 -2.57
CA LYS A 142 14.24 7.94 -1.34
C LYS A 142 15.05 9.23 -1.36
N THR A 143 14.76 10.13 -0.45
CA THR A 143 15.46 11.41 -0.26
C THR A 143 16.19 11.45 1.08
N ASP A 144 16.95 12.50 1.34
CA ASP A 144 17.57 12.74 2.66
C ASP A 144 16.53 12.93 3.77
N GLN A 145 15.29 13.32 3.40
CA GLN A 145 14.15 13.46 4.32
C GLN A 145 13.28 12.19 4.41
N GLY A 146 13.76 11.05 3.93
CA GLY A 146 13.00 9.80 3.85
C GLY A 146 12.32 9.58 2.51
N TRP A 147 11.38 8.66 2.48
CA TRP A 147 10.60 8.35 1.28
C TRP A 147 9.59 9.45 0.99
N LYS A 148 9.52 9.89 -0.27
CA LYS A 148 8.62 10.96 -0.73
C LYS A 148 7.96 10.56 -2.04
N ILE A 149 6.68 10.90 -2.18
CA ILE A 149 5.93 10.71 -3.41
C ILE A 149 6.40 11.76 -4.43
N ILE A 150 6.72 11.31 -5.65
CA ILE A 150 7.12 12.16 -6.79
C ILE A 150 6.09 12.12 -7.92
N VAL A 151 5.29 11.06 -7.99
CA VAL A 151 4.12 10.96 -8.88
C VAL A 151 2.99 10.35 -8.10
N ASP A 152 1.83 10.97 -8.18
CA ASP A 152 0.55 10.46 -7.66
C ASP A 152 -0.44 10.42 -8.83
N HIS A 153 -0.94 9.25 -9.16
CA HIS A 153 -2.02 9.05 -10.09
C HIS A 153 -3.20 8.41 -9.36
N THR A 154 -4.25 9.16 -9.19
CA THR A 154 -5.46 8.76 -8.47
C THR A 154 -6.69 8.92 -9.35
N THR A 155 -7.52 7.86 -9.41
CA THR A 155 -8.72 7.77 -10.26
C THR A 155 -10.00 7.96 -9.45
#